data_61faa0670c12d44d8d54fc05340b1c8c
#
_entry.id   61faa0670c12d44d8d54fc05340b1c8c
#
_cell.length_a   1.000
_cell.length_b   1.000
_cell.length_c   1.000
_cell.angle_alpha   90.00
_cell.angle_beta   90.00
_cell.angle_gamma   90.00
#
_symmetry.space_group_name_H-M   'P 1'
#
loop_
_entity.id
_entity.type
_entity.pdbx_description
1 polymer ?
#
loop_
_entity_poly.entity_id
_entity_poly.type
_entity_poly.pdbx_seq_one_letter_code
_entity_poly.pdbx_strand_id
1 'polypeptide(L)'
;MAAKNFELFLGCLGNGVTVCNSAVMENGDFKMVAHISVEGKITWYVSEDYPPADALASIRACAEQERAKYEAWLNGLSPAARREYELEHLPLPEFLQELRKAREAKEGA
;
A
#
# COMPACT_ATOMS: atom_id res chain seq x y z
N MET A 1 22.43 -9.95 3.60
CA MET A 1 22.65 -10.18 5.04
C MET A 1 21.65 -9.42 5.89
N ALA A 2 21.06 -10.07 6.88
CA ALA A 2 20.16 -9.40 7.81
C ALA A 2 20.92 -8.37 8.67
N ALA A 3 20.25 -7.28 9.02
CA ALA A 3 20.81 -6.26 9.90
C ALA A 3 21.11 -6.86 11.28
N LYS A 4 22.27 -6.53 11.85
CA LYS A 4 22.69 -7.01 13.17
C LYS A 4 21.82 -6.42 14.28
N ASN A 5 21.43 -5.15 14.14
CA ASN A 5 20.57 -4.45 15.08
C ASN A 5 19.27 -4.17 14.36
N PHE A 6 18.21 -4.85 14.75
CA PHE A 6 16.90 -4.64 14.15
C PHE A 6 15.81 -4.70 15.22
N GLU A 7 15.04 -3.65 15.30
CA GLU A 7 13.86 -3.57 16.16
C GLU A 7 12.70 -3.07 15.30
N LEU A 8 11.74 -3.95 15.04
CA LEU A 8 10.62 -3.65 14.15
C LEU A 8 9.68 -2.62 14.77
N PHE A 9 9.41 -1.55 14.02
CA PHE A 9 8.42 -0.54 14.35
C PHE A 9 7.43 -0.40 13.21
N LEU A 10 6.16 -0.56 13.52
CA LEU A 10 5.06 -0.41 12.57
C LEU A 10 4.23 0.81 12.98
N GLY A 11 4.31 1.88 12.21
CA GLY A 11 3.58 3.12 12.49
C GLY A 11 2.44 3.34 11.51
N CYS A 12 1.24 3.55 12.01
CA CYS A 12 0.08 3.91 11.19
C CYS A 12 0.02 5.43 11.07
N LEU A 13 0.49 5.95 9.94
CA LEU A 13 0.47 7.38 9.65
C LEU A 13 -0.37 7.62 8.40
N GLY A 14 -1.62 8.01 8.57
CA GLY A 14 -2.49 8.37 7.46
C GLY A 14 -2.78 7.18 6.54
N ASN A 15 -2.22 7.19 5.35
CA ASN A 15 -2.51 6.21 4.29
C ASN A 15 -1.52 5.04 4.31
N GLY A 16 -1.76 4.07 5.19
CA GLY A 16 -0.96 2.85 5.23
C GLY A 16 -0.10 2.72 6.47
N VAL A 17 0.91 1.86 6.38
CA VAL A 17 1.79 1.53 7.49
C VAL A 17 3.24 1.82 7.11
N THR A 18 3.93 2.57 7.95
CA THR A 18 5.36 2.82 7.79
C THR A 18 6.13 1.77 8.57
N VAL A 19 7.07 1.10 7.91
CA VAL A 19 7.92 0.07 8.51
C VAL A 19 9.30 0.66 8.74
N CYS A 20 9.75 0.65 9.98
CA CYS A 20 11.05 1.22 10.37
C CYS A 20 11.86 0.23 11.20
N ASN A 21 13.16 0.43 11.18
CA ASN A 21 14.07 -0.18 12.15
C ASN A 21 14.36 0.85 13.25
N SER A 22 13.72 0.72 14.41
CA SER A 22 13.86 1.66 15.52
C SER A 22 15.20 1.51 16.27
N ALA A 23 15.96 0.48 15.97
CA ALA A 23 17.31 0.32 16.52
C ALA A 23 18.35 1.21 15.84
N VAL A 24 18.01 1.81 14.69
CA VAL A 24 18.92 2.64 13.90
C VAL A 24 18.27 3.99 13.63
N MET A 25 19.03 5.06 13.89
CA MET A 25 18.62 6.44 13.60
C MET A 25 19.38 6.95 12.38
N GLU A 26 18.66 7.58 11.46
CA GLU A 26 19.22 8.27 10.30
C GLU A 26 18.57 9.64 10.17
N ASN A 27 19.37 10.69 10.10
CA ASN A 27 18.89 12.08 9.93
C ASN A 27 17.82 12.50 10.96
N GLY A 28 17.94 12.02 12.20
CA GLY A 28 17.02 12.36 13.28
C GLY A 28 15.77 11.51 13.38
N ASP A 29 15.60 10.55 12.48
CA ASP A 29 14.46 9.63 12.46
C ASP A 29 14.90 8.17 12.43
N PHE A 30 13.98 7.26 12.71
CA PHE A 30 14.25 5.83 12.56
C PHE A 30 14.52 5.50 11.10
N LYS A 31 15.39 4.51 10.88
CA LYS A 31 15.69 4.07 9.52
C LYS A 31 14.45 3.50 8.85
N MET A 32 14.08 4.08 7.71
CA MET A 32 12.96 3.59 6.90
C MET A 32 13.30 2.27 6.23
N VAL A 33 12.45 1.29 6.38
CA VAL A 33 12.61 -0.05 5.80
C VAL A 33 11.67 -0.25 4.62
N ALA A 34 10.38 0.03 4.83
CA ALA A 34 9.37 -0.17 3.80
C ALA A 34 8.12 0.66 4.12
N HIS A 35 7.23 0.71 3.15
CA HIS A 35 5.90 1.28 3.32
C HIS A 35 4.87 0.25 2.83
N ILE A 36 3.83 0.03 3.62
CA ILE A 36 2.71 -0.84 3.26
C ILE A 36 1.52 0.06 2.96
N SER A 37 1.03 0.02 1.73
CA SER A 37 -0.13 0.81 1.32
C SER A 37 -1.42 0.27 1.97
N VAL A 38 -2.48 1.07 1.92
CA VAL A 38 -3.81 0.63 2.38
C VAL A 38 -4.31 -0.59 1.61
N GLU A 39 -3.79 -0.83 0.41
CA GLU A 39 -4.12 -1.98 -0.42
C GLU A 39 -3.30 -3.23 -0.06
N GLY A 40 -2.37 -3.12 0.87
CA GLY A 40 -1.49 -4.20 1.27
C GLY A 40 -0.27 -4.38 0.38
N LYS A 41 0.09 -3.37 -0.39
CA LYS A 41 1.26 -3.41 -1.27
C LYS A 41 2.48 -2.89 -0.52
N ILE A 42 3.57 -3.67 -0.54
CA ILE A 42 4.83 -3.30 0.12
C ILE A 42 5.74 -2.59 -0.87
N THR A 43 6.20 -1.40 -0.49
CA THR A 43 7.26 -0.68 -1.20
C THR A 43 8.52 -0.73 -0.34
N TRP A 44 9.57 -1.38 -0.83
CA TRP A 44 10.82 -1.55 -0.10
C TRP A 44 11.77 -0.37 -0.34
N TYR A 45 12.30 0.18 0.74
CA TYR A 45 13.35 1.21 0.69
C TYR A 45 14.74 0.63 0.90
N VAL A 46 14.80 -0.65 1.32
CA VAL A 46 16.03 -1.43 1.51
C VAL A 46 15.81 -2.79 0.87
N SER A 47 16.86 -3.62 0.81
CA SER A 47 16.72 -5.00 0.34
C SER A 47 15.77 -5.80 1.24
N GLU A 48 15.02 -6.73 0.67
CA GLU A 48 14.16 -7.65 1.43
C GLU A 48 14.97 -8.53 2.41
N ASP A 49 16.28 -8.65 2.20
CA ASP A 49 17.19 -9.38 3.09
C ASP A 49 17.60 -8.56 4.31
N TYR A 50 17.30 -7.26 4.34
CA TYR A 50 17.69 -6.38 5.44
C TYR A 50 17.02 -6.74 6.76
N PRO A 51 15.68 -6.98 6.83
CA PRO A 51 15.08 -7.41 8.08
C PRO A 51 15.41 -8.89 8.38
N PRO A 52 15.56 -9.24 9.66
CA PRO A 52 15.64 -10.64 10.06
C PRO A 52 14.39 -11.43 9.63
N ALA A 53 14.48 -12.74 9.57
CA ALA A 53 13.40 -13.59 9.08
C ALA A 53 12.08 -13.41 9.84
N ASP A 54 12.13 -13.27 11.15
CA ASP A 54 10.95 -13.06 12.01
C ASP A 54 10.30 -11.68 11.76
N ALA A 55 11.12 -10.65 11.59
CA ALA A 55 10.64 -9.31 11.24
C ALA A 55 10.05 -9.28 9.84
N LEU A 56 10.67 -9.94 8.87
CA LEU A 56 10.16 -10.06 7.51
C LEU A 56 8.79 -10.75 7.50
N ALA A 57 8.63 -11.83 8.27
CA ALA A 57 7.35 -12.52 8.40
C ALA A 57 6.27 -11.60 8.98
N SER A 58 6.61 -10.79 9.98
CA SER A 58 5.69 -9.80 10.58
C SER A 58 5.29 -8.71 9.59
N ILE A 59 6.22 -8.23 8.78
CA ILE A 59 5.96 -7.23 7.74
C ILE A 59 4.98 -7.79 6.70
N ARG A 60 5.22 -9.02 6.24
CA ARG A 60 4.33 -9.68 5.27
C ARG A 60 2.94 -9.95 5.84
N ALA A 61 2.86 -10.38 7.12
CA ALA A 61 1.59 -10.58 7.79
C ALA A 61 0.80 -9.28 7.92
N CYS A 62 1.47 -8.17 8.22
CA CYS A 62 0.86 -6.84 8.27
C CYS A 62 0.30 -6.44 6.89
N ALA A 63 1.04 -6.68 5.83
CA ALA A 63 0.60 -6.39 4.46
C ALA A 63 -0.65 -7.21 4.09
N GLU A 64 -0.68 -8.49 4.46
CA GLU A 64 -1.84 -9.35 4.24
C GLU A 64 -3.07 -8.87 5.00
N GLN A 65 -2.89 -8.41 6.24
CA GLN A 65 -3.98 -7.85 7.04
C GLN A 65 -4.54 -6.56 6.42
N GLU A 66 -3.68 -5.68 5.94
CA GLU A 66 -4.10 -4.45 5.27
C GLU A 66 -4.86 -4.78 3.98
N ARG A 67 -4.38 -5.75 3.21
CA ARG A 67 -5.04 -6.21 2.01
C ARG A 67 -6.42 -6.80 2.29
N ALA A 68 -6.54 -7.61 3.34
CA ALA A 68 -7.82 -8.20 3.72
C ALA A 68 -8.84 -7.13 4.14
N LYS A 69 -8.41 -6.11 4.88
CA LYS A 69 -9.25 -4.97 5.25
C LYS A 69 -9.71 -4.20 4.02
N TYR A 70 -8.81 -3.96 3.09
CA TYR A 70 -9.09 -3.26 1.84
C TYR A 70 -10.11 -4.02 0.98
N GLU A 71 -9.92 -5.32 0.81
CA GLU A 71 -10.85 -6.17 0.06
C GLU A 71 -12.23 -6.21 0.72
N ALA A 72 -12.30 -6.30 2.04
CA ALA A 72 -13.56 -6.27 2.78
C ALA A 72 -14.28 -4.93 2.58
N TRP A 73 -13.54 -3.85 2.61
CA TRP A 73 -14.09 -2.50 2.36
C TRP A 73 -14.64 -2.40 0.93
N LEU A 74 -13.88 -2.85 -0.08
CA LEU A 74 -14.33 -2.84 -1.47
C LEU A 74 -15.61 -3.65 -1.67
N ASN A 75 -15.67 -4.83 -1.06
CA ASN A 75 -16.83 -5.71 -1.16
C ASN A 75 -18.06 -5.14 -0.45
N GLY A 76 -17.87 -4.21 0.48
CA GLY A 76 -18.95 -3.50 1.15
C GLY A 76 -19.48 -2.29 0.39
N LEU A 77 -18.81 -1.88 -0.70
CA LEU A 77 -19.26 -0.74 -1.50
C LEU A 77 -20.44 -1.13 -2.40
N SER A 78 -21.32 -0.16 -2.66
CA SER A 78 -22.35 -0.34 -3.68
C SER A 78 -21.69 -0.47 -5.06
N PRO A 79 -22.36 -1.11 -6.04
CA PRO A 79 -21.79 -1.21 -7.39
C PRO A 79 -21.39 0.13 -7.99
N ALA A 80 -22.19 1.18 -7.78
CA ALA A 80 -21.89 2.53 -8.27
C ALA A 80 -20.66 3.13 -7.59
N ALA A 81 -20.57 3.01 -6.25
CA ALA A 81 -19.43 3.53 -5.50
C ALA A 81 -18.14 2.78 -5.84
N ARG A 82 -18.21 1.46 -6.03
CA ARG A 82 -17.08 0.65 -6.43
C ARG A 82 -16.57 1.04 -7.82
N ARG A 83 -17.47 1.25 -8.75
CA ARG A 83 -17.13 1.69 -10.11
C ARG A 83 -16.42 3.04 -10.09
N GLU A 84 -16.93 3.99 -9.32
CA GLU A 84 -16.33 5.31 -9.17
C GLU A 84 -14.92 5.22 -8.57
N TYR A 85 -14.75 4.40 -7.53
CA TYR A 85 -13.45 4.16 -6.90
C TYR A 85 -12.46 3.55 -7.90
N GLU A 86 -12.86 2.54 -8.66
CA GLU A 86 -12.01 1.89 -9.65
C GLU A 86 -11.55 2.88 -10.72
N LEU A 87 -12.44 3.76 -11.17
CA LEU A 87 -12.09 4.79 -12.16
C LEU A 87 -11.06 5.78 -11.63
N GLU A 88 -11.17 6.19 -10.36
CA GLU A 88 -10.23 7.12 -9.74
C GLU A 88 -8.82 6.53 -9.56
N HIS A 89 -8.72 5.19 -9.49
CA HIS A 89 -7.46 4.50 -9.21
C HIS A 89 -6.84 3.82 -10.44
N LEU A 90 -7.40 4.05 -11.62
CA LEU A 90 -6.82 3.56 -12.86
C LEU A 90 -5.54 4.32 -13.21
N PRO A 91 -4.56 3.67 -13.85
CA PRO A 91 -3.44 4.37 -14.47
C PRO A 91 -3.96 5.45 -15.43
N LEU A 92 -3.25 6.57 -15.52
CA LEU A 92 -3.71 7.72 -16.28
C LEU A 92 -4.19 7.41 -17.72
N PRO A 93 -3.46 6.60 -18.53
CA PRO A 93 -3.93 6.26 -19.86
C PRO A 93 -5.28 5.53 -19.88
N GLU A 94 -5.47 4.57 -18.95
CA GLU A 94 -6.72 3.83 -18.84
C GLU A 94 -7.87 4.70 -18.32
N PHE A 95 -7.56 5.58 -17.37
CA PHE A 95 -8.53 6.55 -16.86
C PHE A 95 -9.06 7.47 -17.98
N LEU A 96 -8.16 7.99 -18.82
CA LEU A 96 -8.54 8.85 -19.94
C LEU A 96 -9.37 8.09 -20.97
N GLN A 97 -9.08 6.82 -21.22
CA GLN A 97 -9.89 5.98 -22.11
C GLN A 97 -11.30 5.78 -21.58
N GLU A 98 -11.44 5.54 -20.27
CA GLU A 98 -12.75 5.38 -19.64
C GLU A 98 -13.55 6.67 -19.67
N LEU A 99 -12.92 7.83 -19.45
CA LEU A 99 -13.57 9.12 -19.58
C LEU A 99 -14.06 9.37 -21.01
N ARG A 100 -13.26 9.00 -22.01
CA ARG A 100 -13.62 9.13 -23.42
C ARG A 100 -14.85 8.26 -23.75
N LYS A 101 -14.87 7.01 -23.30
CA LYS A 101 -16.01 6.11 -23.49
C LYS A 101 -17.28 6.64 -22.85
N ALA A 102 -17.17 7.16 -21.64
CA ALA A 102 -18.32 7.75 -20.94
C ALA A 102 -18.87 8.97 -21.68
N ARG A 103 -17.99 9.80 -22.23
CA ARG A 103 -18.37 10.99 -23.02
C ARG A 103 -19.05 10.57 -24.32
N GLU A 104 -18.49 9.60 -25.04
CA GLU A 104 -19.05 9.08 -26.28
C GLU A 104 -20.44 8.47 -26.07
N ALA A 105 -20.63 7.74 -24.97
CA ALA A 105 -21.91 7.18 -24.60
C ALA A 105 -22.96 8.27 -24.34
N LYS A 106 -22.57 9.39 -23.72
CA LYS A 106 -23.46 10.55 -23.50
C LYS A 106 -23.81 11.25 -24.79
N GLU A 107 -22.84 11.44 -25.69
CA GLU A 107 -23.03 12.15 -26.96
C GLU A 107 -23.80 11.30 -27.97
N GLY A 108 -23.67 9.96 -27.87
CA GLY A 108 -24.37 9.04 -28.75
C GLY A 108 -25.80 8.71 -28.36
N ALA A 109 -26.28 9.25 -27.25
CA ALA A 109 -27.63 8.97 -26.77
C ALA A 109 -28.71 9.91 -27.39
#